data_7e75d82a237699438bdbdcddef5e6087
#
_entry.id   7e75d82a237699438bdbdcddef5e6087
#
_cell.length_a   1.000
_cell.length_b   1.000
_cell.length_c   1.000
_cell.angle_alpha   90.00
_cell.angle_beta   90.00
_cell.angle_gamma   90.00
#
_symmetry.space_group_name_H-M   'P 1'
#
loop_
_entity.id
_entity.type
_entity.pdbx_description
1 polymer ?
#
loop_
_entity_poly.entity_id
_entity_poly.type
_entity_poly.pdbx_seq_one_letter_code
_entity_poly.pdbx_strand_id
1 'polypeptide(L)'
;PEQVKRLFRRAFIIGKRFRIVHVVYGRGRENEVIEVSTFRAFLDNSAAEAVSGNERTSKAQLAGMHHAVDASGRVLRDNVWGPQDQDATRRDFTINAMYYDPRTQIVVDYHKGIDDAKKRMLRMIGDPATRYREDPVRIIRAVRFAAKLAGKGFKIEPKTAKPLVECEPLLADVPQSRLFDEMLKLLQTGHALALSLIHISEPTRRYAI
;
A
#
# COMPACT_ATOMS: atom_id res chain seq x y z
N PRO A 1 13.66 -5.49 14.29
CA PRO A 1 12.83 -6.71 14.43
C PRO A 1 13.34 -7.64 15.53
N GLU A 2 14.67 -7.90 15.61
CA GLU A 2 15.25 -8.83 16.56
C GLU A 2 15.04 -8.40 18.01
N GLN A 3 15.14 -7.11 18.30
CA GLN A 3 14.89 -6.56 19.63
C GLN A 3 13.44 -6.82 20.07
N VAL A 4 12.47 -6.56 19.19
CA VAL A 4 11.04 -6.83 19.47
C VAL A 4 10.79 -8.31 19.69
N LYS A 5 11.40 -9.18 18.86
CA LYS A 5 11.28 -10.63 19.01
C LYS A 5 11.75 -11.12 20.39
N ARG A 6 12.79 -10.49 20.97
CA ARG A 6 13.33 -10.85 22.29
C ARG A 6 12.42 -10.44 23.45
N LEU A 7 11.58 -9.40 23.25
CA LEU A 7 10.68 -8.88 24.28
C LEU A 7 9.44 -9.74 24.49
N PHE A 8 9.02 -10.52 23.49
CA PHE A 8 7.77 -11.25 23.49
C PHE A 8 7.99 -12.74 23.25
N ARG A 9 7.39 -13.59 24.10
CA ARG A 9 7.52 -15.05 24.00
C ARG A 9 6.94 -15.62 22.69
N ARG A 10 5.84 -15.02 22.18
CA ARG A 10 5.15 -15.45 20.96
C ARG A 10 5.33 -14.38 19.88
N ALA A 11 6.55 -14.17 19.43
CA ALA A 11 6.89 -13.22 18.39
C ALA A 11 7.62 -13.91 17.24
N PHE A 12 7.19 -13.65 16.02
CA PHE A 12 7.71 -14.26 14.80
C PHE A 12 8.13 -13.18 13.81
N ILE A 13 9.33 -13.30 13.26
CA ILE A 13 9.78 -12.41 12.19
C ILE A 13 9.26 -12.97 10.88
N ILE A 14 8.43 -12.18 10.20
CA ILE A 14 7.79 -12.53 8.93
C ILE A 14 8.35 -11.64 7.82
N GLY A 15 8.42 -12.22 6.61
CA GLY A 15 8.87 -11.51 5.42
C GLY A 15 10.38 -11.60 5.20
N LYS A 16 10.74 -11.87 3.94
CA LYS A 16 12.16 -11.94 3.51
C LYS A 16 12.67 -10.57 3.07
N ARG A 17 11.81 -9.79 2.40
CA ARG A 17 12.16 -8.48 1.82
C ARG A 17 11.92 -7.36 2.82
N PHE A 18 10.78 -7.39 3.49
CA PHE A 18 10.39 -6.43 4.52
C PHE A 18 10.09 -7.21 5.79
N ARG A 19 10.99 -7.09 6.76
CA ARG A 19 10.87 -7.80 8.03
C ARG A 19 9.89 -7.07 8.93
N ILE A 20 8.79 -7.71 9.25
CA ILE A 20 7.85 -7.31 10.29
C ILE A 20 7.84 -8.35 11.40
N VAL A 21 7.48 -7.96 12.61
CA VAL A 21 7.35 -8.87 13.73
C VAL A 21 5.86 -9.06 14.03
N HIS A 22 5.39 -10.27 13.92
CA HIS A 22 4.06 -10.65 14.39
C HIS A 22 4.17 -11.01 15.86
N VAL A 23 3.56 -10.20 16.73
CA VAL A 23 3.41 -10.50 18.15
C VAL A 23 2.02 -11.04 18.38
N VAL A 24 1.94 -12.29 18.85
CA VAL A 24 0.68 -13.01 18.99
C VAL A 24 0.20 -12.98 20.43
N TYR A 25 -0.98 -12.45 20.67
CA TYR A 25 -1.67 -12.42 21.95
C TYR A 25 -2.87 -13.37 21.97
N GLY A 26 -3.37 -13.69 23.16
CA GLY A 26 -4.53 -14.55 23.32
C GLY A 26 -4.19 -16.05 23.33
N ARG A 27 -5.21 -16.91 23.43
CA ARG A 27 -5.11 -18.38 23.44
C ARG A 27 -6.17 -19.01 22.53
N GLY A 28 -5.81 -20.11 21.87
CA GLY A 28 -6.74 -20.88 21.05
C GLY A 28 -7.28 -20.09 19.84
N ARG A 29 -8.60 -20.04 19.69
CA ARG A 29 -9.27 -19.36 18.56
C ARG A 29 -9.31 -17.82 18.68
N GLU A 30 -9.01 -17.27 19.84
CA GLU A 30 -9.00 -15.82 20.13
C GLU A 30 -7.58 -15.23 20.05
N ASN A 31 -6.78 -15.73 19.13
CA ASN A 31 -5.46 -15.17 18.91
C ASN A 31 -5.56 -13.87 18.11
N GLU A 32 -4.99 -12.81 18.65
CA GLU A 32 -4.78 -11.55 17.96
C GLU A 32 -3.31 -11.42 17.55
N VAL A 33 -3.07 -10.86 16.38
CA VAL A 33 -1.72 -10.61 15.85
C VAL A 33 -1.50 -9.11 15.75
N ILE A 34 -0.50 -8.62 16.49
CA ILE A 34 -0.02 -7.24 16.35
C ILE A 34 1.21 -7.25 15.46
N GLU A 35 1.12 -6.53 14.35
CA GLU A 35 2.23 -6.34 13.42
C GLU A 35 3.10 -5.16 13.88
N VAL A 36 4.36 -5.43 14.19
CA VAL A 36 5.34 -4.41 14.57
C VAL A 36 6.37 -4.27 13.47
N SER A 37 6.51 -3.07 12.94
CA SER A 37 7.51 -2.74 11.91
C SER A 37 8.24 -1.45 12.25
N THR A 38 9.43 -1.27 11.70
CA THR A 38 10.14 0.00 11.71
C THR A 38 9.57 0.95 10.67
N PHE A 39 9.72 2.24 10.89
CA PHE A 39 9.46 3.25 9.86
C PHE A 39 10.51 3.13 8.74
N ARG A 40 10.11 3.42 7.52
CA ARG A 40 10.94 3.35 6.33
C ARG A 40 11.13 4.71 5.71
N ALA A 41 12.32 4.96 5.17
CA ALA A 41 12.60 6.16 4.42
C ALA A 41 11.72 6.26 3.16
N PHE A 42 11.35 7.48 2.80
CA PHE A 42 10.90 7.81 1.46
C PHE A 42 12.15 8.10 0.62
N LEU A 43 12.37 7.29 -0.39
CA LEU A 43 13.50 7.45 -1.31
C LEU A 43 12.95 7.95 -2.63
N ASP A 44 13.46 9.08 -3.07
CA ASP A 44 13.15 9.61 -4.39
C ASP A 44 13.76 8.70 -5.47
N ASN A 45 12.97 8.37 -6.48
CA ASN A 45 13.42 7.53 -7.58
C ASN A 45 14.53 8.19 -8.42
N SER A 46 14.73 9.51 -8.32
CA SER A 46 15.83 10.22 -8.97
C SER A 46 17.22 9.77 -8.47
N ALA A 47 17.31 9.30 -7.22
CA ALA A 47 18.55 8.78 -6.62
C ALA A 47 18.62 7.23 -6.62
N ALA A 48 17.68 6.56 -7.29
CA ALA A 48 17.61 5.11 -7.33
C ALA A 48 18.62 4.52 -8.31
N GLU A 49 19.24 3.40 -7.93
CA GLU A 49 20.02 2.60 -8.86
C GLU A 49 19.06 1.94 -9.89
N ALA A 50 19.16 2.37 -11.15
CA ALA A 50 18.40 1.77 -12.23
C ALA A 50 18.95 0.37 -12.55
N VAL A 51 18.13 -0.65 -12.37
CA VAL A 51 18.47 -2.03 -12.69
C VAL A 51 17.73 -2.46 -13.95
N SER A 52 18.47 -2.93 -14.95
CA SER A 52 17.86 -3.61 -16.09
C SER A 52 17.35 -4.98 -15.62
N GLY A 53 16.20 -5.00 -15.01
CA GLY A 53 15.64 -6.22 -14.44
C GLY A 53 14.13 -6.11 -14.28
N ASN A 54 13.47 -7.27 -14.39
CA ASN A 54 12.09 -7.46 -14.03
C ASN A 54 12.01 -8.13 -12.63
N GLU A 55 10.84 -8.55 -12.23
CA GLU A 55 10.59 -9.26 -10.96
C GLU A 55 11.42 -10.51 -10.71
N ARG A 56 12.01 -11.07 -11.75
CA ARG A 56 12.92 -12.22 -11.68
C ARG A 56 14.36 -11.83 -11.37
N THR A 57 14.64 -10.52 -11.22
CA THR A 57 15.93 -10.02 -10.78
C THR A 57 16.35 -10.74 -9.50
N SER A 58 17.45 -11.46 -9.56
CA SER A 58 17.87 -12.37 -8.52
C SER A 58 18.25 -11.61 -7.24
N LYS A 59 18.18 -12.30 -6.08
CA LYS A 59 18.64 -11.74 -4.82
C LYS A 59 20.11 -11.30 -4.87
N ALA A 60 20.93 -11.98 -5.67
CA ALA A 60 22.35 -11.67 -5.83
C ALA A 60 22.54 -10.32 -6.56
N GLN A 61 21.72 -10.02 -7.55
CA GLN A 61 21.77 -8.75 -8.28
C GLN A 61 21.30 -7.56 -7.45
N LEU A 62 20.40 -7.77 -6.48
CA LEU A 62 19.95 -6.75 -5.54
C LEU A 62 20.77 -6.75 -4.23
N ALA A 63 21.74 -7.65 -4.08
CA ALA A 63 22.58 -7.71 -2.90
C ALA A 63 23.46 -6.46 -2.81
N GLY A 64 23.36 -5.75 -1.68
CA GLY A 64 24.10 -4.50 -1.47
C GLY A 64 23.35 -3.22 -1.86
N MET A 65 22.31 -3.29 -2.69
CA MET A 65 21.50 -2.12 -3.03
C MET A 65 20.51 -1.80 -1.90
N HIS A 66 20.39 -0.53 -1.53
CA HIS A 66 19.43 -0.06 -0.53
C HIS A 66 18.11 0.37 -1.20
N HIS A 67 18.19 0.97 -2.37
CA HIS A 67 17.06 1.41 -3.20
C HIS A 67 17.31 1.03 -4.66
N ALA A 68 16.37 0.33 -5.27
CA ALA A 68 16.47 -0.09 -6.66
C ALA A 68 15.12 0.06 -7.36
N VAL A 69 15.15 0.57 -8.58
CA VAL A 69 13.98 0.69 -9.48
C VAL A 69 14.25 -0.01 -10.80
N ASP A 70 13.22 -0.48 -11.47
CA ASP A 70 13.33 -0.96 -12.84
C ASP A 70 13.25 0.19 -13.87
N ALA A 71 13.39 -0.16 -15.15
CA ALA A 71 13.35 0.80 -16.26
C ALA A 71 12.01 1.55 -16.38
N SER A 72 10.93 1.04 -15.78
CA SER A 72 9.61 1.69 -15.75
C SER A 72 9.42 2.62 -14.55
N GLY A 73 10.43 2.72 -13.65
CA GLY A 73 10.36 3.49 -12.40
C GLY A 73 9.68 2.75 -11.25
N ARG A 74 9.42 1.45 -11.40
CA ARG A 74 8.83 0.63 -10.33
C ARG A 74 9.88 0.29 -9.28
N VAL A 75 9.52 0.47 -8.00
CA VAL A 75 10.39 0.17 -6.87
C VAL A 75 10.56 -1.33 -6.69
N LEU A 76 11.78 -1.82 -6.90
CA LEU A 76 12.17 -3.22 -6.68
C LEU A 76 12.66 -3.47 -5.25
N ARG A 77 13.28 -2.47 -4.62
CA ARG A 77 13.78 -2.54 -3.25
C ARG A 77 13.76 -1.15 -2.60
N ASP A 78 13.19 -1.06 -1.40
CA ASP A 78 13.18 0.14 -0.54
C ASP A 78 13.31 -0.25 0.94
N ASN A 79 14.39 -0.86 1.34
CA ASN A 79 14.58 -1.36 2.69
C ASN A 79 15.51 -0.45 3.51
N VAL A 80 15.23 0.83 3.49
CA VAL A 80 15.97 1.84 4.26
C VAL A 80 15.08 2.36 5.39
N TRP A 81 15.65 2.47 6.58
CA TRP A 81 14.94 3.04 7.72
C TRP A 81 14.88 4.56 7.62
N GLY A 82 13.79 5.13 8.05
CA GLY A 82 13.58 6.58 8.03
C GLY A 82 12.71 7.08 9.16
N PRO A 83 12.55 8.38 9.27
CA PRO A 83 11.64 8.99 10.22
C PRO A 83 10.17 8.76 9.86
N GLN A 84 9.28 9.04 10.81
CA GLN A 84 7.85 8.74 10.70
C GLN A 84 7.16 9.50 9.55
N ASP A 85 7.54 10.75 9.30
CA ASP A 85 7.00 11.58 8.20
C ASP A 85 7.32 11.00 6.83
N GLN A 86 8.54 10.43 6.66
CA GLN A 86 8.91 9.74 5.43
C GLN A 86 8.13 8.43 5.27
N ASP A 87 7.92 7.69 6.36
CA ASP A 87 7.08 6.49 6.30
C ASP A 87 5.62 6.84 5.93
N ALA A 88 5.10 7.96 6.41
CA ALA A 88 3.81 8.49 5.98
C ALA A 88 3.77 8.79 4.48
N THR A 89 4.80 9.49 3.98
CA THR A 89 4.86 9.94 2.58
C THR A 89 4.91 8.77 1.59
N ARG A 90 5.56 7.66 1.92
CA ARG A 90 5.61 6.49 1.03
C ARG A 90 4.32 5.63 1.02
N ARG A 91 3.36 5.87 1.93
CA ARG A 91 2.08 5.16 1.96
C ARG A 91 1.22 5.52 0.75
N ASP A 92 0.12 4.78 0.56
CA ASP A 92 -0.78 4.96 -0.57
C ASP A 92 -1.74 6.15 -0.39
N PHE A 93 -2.61 6.08 0.63
CA PHE A 93 -3.70 7.05 0.81
C PHE A 93 -3.54 7.83 2.10
N THR A 94 -3.97 9.09 2.09
CA THR A 94 -3.88 10.00 3.24
C THR A 94 -4.52 9.43 4.49
N ILE A 95 -5.69 8.79 4.36
CA ILE A 95 -6.41 8.16 5.47
C ILE A 95 -5.68 6.94 6.08
N ASN A 96 -4.70 6.38 5.37
CA ASN A 96 -3.87 5.26 5.83
C ASN A 96 -2.50 5.70 6.35
N ALA A 97 -2.22 7.00 6.37
CA ALA A 97 -0.92 7.57 6.72
C ALA A 97 -0.95 8.37 8.03
N MET A 98 -1.88 8.06 8.88
CA MET A 98 -1.98 8.61 10.23
C MET A 98 -1.38 7.64 11.25
N TYR A 99 -0.81 8.19 12.33
CA TYR A 99 -0.22 7.44 13.42
C TYR A 99 -0.86 7.85 14.74
N TYR A 100 -1.12 6.91 15.61
CA TYR A 100 -1.66 7.16 16.93
C TYR A 100 -0.64 6.78 18.01
N ASP A 101 -0.31 7.71 18.89
CA ASP A 101 0.48 7.43 20.08
C ASP A 101 -0.47 7.15 21.26
N PRO A 102 -0.54 5.91 21.74
CA PRO A 102 -1.45 5.56 22.85
C PRO A 102 -1.05 6.17 24.19
N ARG A 103 0.21 6.60 24.37
CA ARG A 103 0.66 7.23 25.61
C ARG A 103 0.15 8.65 25.74
N THR A 104 0.26 9.43 24.65
CA THR A 104 -0.13 10.84 24.61
C THR A 104 -1.55 11.02 24.10
N GLN A 105 -2.15 9.96 23.52
CA GLN A 105 -3.46 9.97 22.85
C GLN A 105 -3.51 10.94 21.68
N ILE A 106 -2.35 11.23 21.06
CA ILE A 106 -2.23 12.15 19.95
C ILE A 106 -2.24 11.37 18.63
N VAL A 107 -3.01 11.88 17.66
CA VAL A 107 -2.93 11.45 16.25
C VAL A 107 -1.97 12.36 15.51
N VAL A 108 -0.94 11.78 14.92
CA VAL A 108 0.01 12.48 14.05
C VAL A 108 -0.42 12.30 12.61
N ASP A 109 -0.67 13.39 11.91
CA ASP A 109 -1.17 13.44 10.54
C ASP A 109 -0.35 14.40 9.66
N TYR A 110 0.51 13.83 8.83
CA TYR A 110 1.39 14.59 7.92
C TYR A 110 0.73 14.97 6.60
N HIS A 111 -0.37 14.31 6.21
CA HIS A 111 -0.96 14.41 4.88
C HIS A 111 -2.44 14.82 4.86
N LYS A 112 -2.95 15.38 5.96
CA LYS A 112 -4.34 15.80 6.11
C LYS A 112 -5.34 14.64 5.97
N GLY A 113 -4.95 13.43 6.44
CA GLY A 113 -5.79 12.23 6.42
C GLY A 113 -7.05 12.39 7.27
N ILE A 114 -6.98 13.14 8.40
CA ILE A 114 -8.14 13.47 9.23
C ILE A 114 -9.17 14.28 8.44
N ASP A 115 -8.72 15.28 7.70
CA ASP A 115 -9.62 16.13 6.88
C ASP A 115 -10.26 15.33 5.76
N ASP A 116 -9.47 14.47 5.08
CA ASP A 116 -9.99 13.61 4.03
C ASP A 116 -10.95 12.54 4.59
N ALA A 117 -10.69 12.01 5.77
CA ALA A 117 -11.61 11.11 6.46
C ALA A 117 -12.94 11.79 6.79
N LYS A 118 -12.92 13.03 7.31
CA LYS A 118 -14.12 13.83 7.57
C LYS A 118 -14.90 14.13 6.29
N LYS A 119 -14.19 14.43 5.19
CA LYS A 119 -14.79 14.67 3.86
C LYS A 119 -15.18 13.38 3.13
N ARG A 120 -14.89 12.21 3.74
CA ARG A 120 -15.12 10.88 3.13
C ARG A 120 -14.43 10.75 1.77
N MET A 121 -13.19 11.18 1.69
CA MET A 121 -12.39 11.24 0.46
C MET A 121 -11.23 10.24 0.52
N LEU A 122 -11.09 9.43 -0.51
CA LEU A 122 -9.93 8.57 -0.73
C LEU A 122 -8.95 9.29 -1.65
N ARG A 123 -7.88 9.83 -1.09
CA ARG A 123 -6.87 10.62 -1.79
C ARG A 123 -5.52 9.92 -1.75
N MET A 124 -4.85 9.84 -2.91
CA MET A 124 -3.47 9.38 -3.03
C MET A 124 -2.51 10.42 -2.46
N ILE A 125 -1.47 9.96 -1.78
CA ILE A 125 -0.36 10.81 -1.32
C ILE A 125 0.60 11.04 -2.49
N GLY A 126 0.93 12.31 -2.77
CA GLY A 126 1.78 12.69 -3.89
C GLY A 126 1.05 12.75 -5.23
N ASP A 127 1.80 12.68 -6.34
CA ASP A 127 1.22 12.65 -7.68
C ASP A 127 0.67 11.26 -8.01
N PRO A 128 -0.64 11.10 -8.25
CA PRO A 128 -1.25 9.79 -8.43
C PRO A 128 -0.68 8.99 -9.61
N ALA A 129 -0.38 9.65 -10.74
CA ALA A 129 0.16 8.95 -11.90
C ALA A 129 1.55 8.36 -11.61
N THR A 130 2.42 9.12 -10.98
CA THR A 130 3.74 8.67 -10.52
C THR A 130 3.60 7.53 -9.53
N ARG A 131 2.71 7.67 -8.55
CA ARG A 131 2.50 6.67 -7.50
C ARG A 131 1.96 5.33 -8.03
N TYR A 132 1.12 5.35 -9.07
CA TYR A 132 0.67 4.13 -9.73
C TYR A 132 1.77 3.46 -10.56
N ARG A 133 2.68 4.23 -11.18
CA ARG A 133 3.86 3.67 -11.88
C ARG A 133 4.85 3.04 -10.90
N GLU A 134 5.10 3.67 -9.76
CA GLU A 134 6.00 3.13 -8.71
C GLU A 134 5.53 1.78 -8.17
N ASP A 135 4.23 1.62 -7.95
CA ASP A 135 3.61 0.38 -7.48
C ASP A 135 2.19 0.24 -8.04
N PRO A 136 2.02 -0.45 -9.19
CA PRO A 136 0.72 -0.62 -9.84
C PRO A 136 -0.33 -1.34 -8.98
N VAL A 137 0.09 -2.10 -7.96
CA VAL A 137 -0.84 -2.71 -7.00
C VAL A 137 -1.72 -1.67 -6.30
N ARG A 138 -1.28 -0.42 -6.21
CA ARG A 138 -2.07 0.69 -5.67
C ARG A 138 -3.36 0.94 -6.46
N ILE A 139 -3.43 0.55 -7.74
CA ILE A 139 -4.64 0.61 -8.57
C ILE A 139 -5.71 -0.30 -7.96
N ILE A 140 -5.37 -1.58 -7.74
CA ILE A 140 -6.29 -2.54 -7.13
C ILE A 140 -6.65 -2.13 -5.71
N ARG A 141 -5.69 -1.58 -4.96
CA ARG A 141 -5.93 -1.07 -3.61
C ARG A 141 -6.89 0.12 -3.61
N ALA A 142 -6.82 1.04 -4.59
CA ALA A 142 -7.76 2.14 -4.74
C ALA A 142 -9.20 1.62 -4.93
N VAL A 143 -9.40 0.68 -5.82
CA VAL A 143 -10.69 0.02 -6.07
C VAL A 143 -11.20 -0.69 -4.81
N ARG A 144 -10.32 -1.46 -4.15
CA ARG A 144 -10.66 -2.19 -2.93
C ARG A 144 -11.09 -1.27 -1.79
N PHE A 145 -10.36 -0.19 -1.53
CA PHE A 145 -10.71 0.77 -0.49
C PHE A 145 -11.98 1.54 -0.84
N ALA A 146 -12.17 1.92 -2.11
CA ALA A 146 -13.39 2.56 -2.56
C ALA A 146 -14.61 1.66 -2.29
N ALA A 147 -14.54 0.39 -2.65
CA ALA A 147 -15.60 -0.58 -2.40
C ALA A 147 -15.85 -0.80 -0.90
N LYS A 148 -14.78 -1.03 -0.12
CA LYS A 148 -14.87 -1.25 1.33
C LYS A 148 -15.49 -0.06 2.07
N LEU A 149 -15.22 1.15 1.62
CA LEU A 149 -15.68 2.39 2.26
C LEU A 149 -16.92 2.99 1.59
N ALA A 150 -17.44 2.38 0.51
CA ALA A 150 -18.62 2.86 -0.20
C ALA A 150 -19.84 3.01 0.71
N GLY A 151 -20.11 2.02 1.57
CA GLY A 151 -21.20 2.05 2.55
C GLY A 151 -21.06 3.18 3.59
N LYS A 152 -19.88 3.76 3.75
CA LYS A 152 -19.61 4.94 4.57
C LYS A 152 -19.62 6.24 3.77
N GLY A 153 -19.95 6.19 2.48
CA GLY A 153 -20.06 7.34 1.59
C GLY A 153 -18.73 7.90 1.10
N PHE A 154 -17.63 7.14 1.19
CA PHE A 154 -16.35 7.56 0.65
C PHE A 154 -16.35 7.53 -0.88
N LYS A 155 -15.65 8.49 -1.46
CA LYS A 155 -15.43 8.60 -2.92
C LYS A 155 -13.94 8.77 -3.20
N ILE A 156 -13.48 8.26 -4.34
CA ILE A 156 -12.12 8.52 -4.79
C ILE A 156 -12.03 9.99 -5.24
N GLU A 157 -11.00 10.69 -4.81
CA GLU A 157 -10.72 12.03 -5.27
C GLU A 157 -10.53 12.05 -6.80
N PRO A 158 -11.08 13.04 -7.53
CA PRO A 158 -10.98 13.08 -9.00
C PRO A 158 -9.55 13.03 -9.55
N LYS A 159 -8.59 13.68 -8.89
CA LYS A 159 -7.16 13.62 -9.29
C LYS A 159 -6.57 12.23 -9.10
N THR A 160 -6.97 11.54 -8.04
CA THR A 160 -6.58 10.16 -7.74
C THR A 160 -7.23 9.17 -8.72
N ALA A 161 -8.47 9.41 -9.14
CA ALA A 161 -9.21 8.54 -10.05
C ALA A 161 -8.75 8.67 -11.51
N LYS A 162 -8.41 9.89 -11.96
CA LYS A 162 -8.11 10.17 -13.36
C LYS A 162 -7.06 9.23 -14.00
N PRO A 163 -5.90 8.96 -13.39
CA PRO A 163 -4.88 8.11 -14.01
C PRO A 163 -5.12 6.60 -13.81
N LEU A 164 -6.17 6.16 -13.13
CA LEU A 164 -6.42 4.72 -12.89
C LEU A 164 -6.53 3.93 -14.20
N VAL A 165 -7.28 4.44 -15.18
CA VAL A 165 -7.49 3.76 -16.46
C VAL A 165 -6.22 3.78 -17.31
N GLU A 166 -5.51 4.91 -17.33
CA GLU A 166 -4.27 5.06 -18.09
C GLU A 166 -3.15 4.16 -17.55
N CYS A 167 -3.14 3.92 -16.23
CA CYS A 167 -2.13 3.10 -15.56
C CYS A 167 -2.54 1.61 -15.42
N GLU A 168 -3.76 1.22 -15.82
CA GLU A 168 -4.22 -0.16 -15.75
C GLU A 168 -3.28 -1.16 -16.44
N PRO A 169 -2.73 -0.89 -17.65
CA PRO A 169 -1.83 -1.82 -18.33
C PRO A 169 -0.59 -2.21 -17.51
N LEU A 170 -0.16 -1.34 -16.58
CA LEU A 170 0.98 -1.63 -15.69
C LEU A 170 0.72 -2.81 -14.73
N LEU A 171 -0.53 -3.23 -14.56
CA LEU A 171 -0.87 -4.40 -13.76
C LEU A 171 -0.33 -5.70 -14.38
N ALA A 172 -0.09 -5.75 -15.68
CA ALA A 172 0.51 -6.90 -16.35
C ALA A 172 1.94 -7.20 -15.84
N ASP A 173 2.64 -6.17 -15.37
CA ASP A 173 4.01 -6.28 -14.85
C ASP A 173 4.08 -6.61 -13.37
N VAL A 174 2.94 -6.73 -12.69
CA VAL A 174 2.90 -7.06 -11.25
C VAL A 174 3.02 -8.57 -11.05
N PRO A 175 3.77 -9.05 -10.03
CA PRO A 175 3.81 -10.47 -9.67
C PRO A 175 2.40 -11.04 -9.47
N GLN A 176 2.15 -12.17 -10.09
CA GLN A 176 0.86 -12.86 -9.93
C GLN A 176 0.52 -13.13 -8.46
N SER A 177 1.51 -13.45 -7.62
CA SER A 177 1.30 -13.64 -6.19
C SER A 177 0.78 -12.39 -5.49
N ARG A 178 1.30 -11.20 -5.83
CA ARG A 178 0.81 -9.93 -5.26
C ARG A 178 -0.59 -9.58 -5.76
N LEU A 179 -0.86 -9.81 -7.06
CA LEU A 179 -2.20 -9.64 -7.63
C LEU A 179 -3.20 -10.57 -6.93
N PHE A 180 -2.84 -11.83 -6.76
CA PHE A 180 -3.67 -12.82 -6.11
C PHE A 180 -3.97 -12.44 -4.66
N ASP A 181 -2.98 -12.00 -3.89
CA ASP A 181 -3.16 -11.54 -2.51
C ASP A 181 -4.12 -10.35 -2.40
N GLU A 182 -4.01 -9.36 -3.29
CA GLU A 182 -4.93 -8.21 -3.28
C GLU A 182 -6.32 -8.59 -3.82
N MET A 183 -6.42 -9.50 -4.79
CA MET A 183 -7.69 -10.04 -5.27
C MET A 183 -8.42 -10.82 -4.16
N LEU A 184 -7.73 -11.66 -3.40
CA LEU A 184 -8.31 -12.35 -2.25
C LEU A 184 -8.85 -11.34 -1.23
N LYS A 185 -8.05 -10.32 -0.88
CA LYS A 185 -8.48 -9.25 0.04
C LYS A 185 -9.68 -8.49 -0.52
N LEU A 186 -9.74 -8.26 -1.83
CA LEU A 186 -10.84 -7.61 -2.52
C LEU A 186 -12.14 -8.42 -2.37
N LEU A 187 -12.09 -9.72 -2.67
CA LEU A 187 -13.23 -10.62 -2.58
C LEU A 187 -13.71 -10.80 -1.13
N GLN A 188 -12.78 -10.85 -0.18
CA GLN A 188 -13.06 -11.02 1.25
C GLN A 188 -13.58 -9.75 1.94
N THR A 189 -13.62 -8.60 1.25
CA THR A 189 -14.16 -7.35 1.85
C THR A 189 -15.64 -7.43 2.23
N GLY A 190 -16.39 -8.36 1.69
CA GLY A 190 -17.85 -8.43 1.86
C GLY A 190 -18.63 -7.37 1.04
N HIS A 191 -17.97 -6.66 0.14
CA HIS A 191 -18.54 -5.56 -0.65
C HIS A 191 -18.58 -5.87 -2.15
N ALA A 192 -18.89 -7.13 -2.51
CA ALA A 192 -18.91 -7.61 -3.91
C ALA A 192 -19.85 -6.80 -4.82
N LEU A 193 -21.00 -6.36 -4.30
CA LEU A 193 -21.95 -5.52 -5.05
C LEU A 193 -21.34 -4.15 -5.40
N ALA A 194 -20.68 -3.50 -4.44
CA ALA A 194 -20.01 -2.21 -4.69
C ALA A 194 -18.88 -2.35 -5.71
N LEU A 195 -18.14 -3.47 -5.67
CA LEU A 195 -17.12 -3.80 -6.66
C LEU A 195 -17.71 -3.98 -8.06
N SER A 196 -18.80 -4.73 -8.19
CA SER A 196 -19.50 -4.94 -9.45
C SER A 196 -19.99 -3.61 -10.04
N LEU A 197 -20.56 -2.73 -9.22
CA LEU A 197 -21.05 -1.42 -9.67
C LEU A 197 -19.93 -0.49 -10.13
N ILE A 198 -18.76 -0.52 -9.51
CA ILE A 198 -17.59 0.26 -9.96
C ILE A 198 -17.15 -0.22 -11.35
N HIS A 199 -17.20 -1.51 -11.62
CA HIS A 199 -16.83 -2.07 -12.93
C HIS A 199 -17.93 -1.95 -13.99
N ILE A 200 -19.20 -1.99 -13.62
CA ILE A 200 -20.32 -1.97 -14.56
C ILE A 200 -20.75 -0.55 -14.93
N SER A 201 -20.61 0.41 -14.02
CA SER A 201 -21.09 1.79 -14.28
C SER A 201 -20.14 2.63 -15.15
N GLU A 202 -18.86 2.27 -15.27
CA GLU A 202 -17.92 3.01 -16.09
C GLU A 202 -17.81 2.53 -17.56
N PRO A 203 -17.82 1.23 -17.89
CA PRO A 203 -17.77 0.78 -19.29
C PRO A 203 -18.99 1.17 -20.09
N THR A 204 -20.18 1.20 -19.47
CA THR A 204 -21.44 1.50 -20.18
C THR A 204 -21.56 2.97 -20.60
N ARG A 205 -20.87 3.89 -19.93
CA ARG A 205 -20.84 5.30 -20.37
C ARG A 205 -19.96 5.56 -21.60
N ARG A 206 -19.04 4.65 -21.94
CA ARG A 206 -18.18 4.79 -23.15
C ARG A 206 -18.80 4.21 -24.41
N TYR A 207 -19.87 3.43 -24.31
CA TYR A 207 -20.53 2.79 -25.46
C TYR A 207 -21.97 3.28 -25.69
N ALA A 208 -22.44 4.26 -24.92
CA ALA A 208 -23.70 4.93 -25.16
C ALA A 208 -23.41 6.24 -25.94
N ILE A 209 -23.18 6.09 -27.25
CA ILE A 209 -23.30 7.14 -28.27
C ILE A 209 -24.43 6.70 -29.19
#